data_0a2abc9b7a00a325edc3781d3a90f717
#
_entry.id   0a2abc9b7a00a325edc3781d3a90f717
#
_cell.length_a   1.000
_cell.length_b   1.000
_cell.length_c   1.000
_cell.angle_alpha   90.00
_cell.angle_beta   90.00
_cell.angle_gamma   90.00
#
_symmetry.space_group_name_H-M   'P 1'
#
loop_
_entity.id
_entity.type
_entity.pdbx_description
1 polymer ?
#
loop_
_entity_poly.entity_id
_entity_poly.type
_entity_poly.pdbx_seq_one_letter_code
_entity_poly.pdbx_strand_id
1 'polypeptide(L)'
;MPAVRPVNDVPRGLWWALLVCVALQIAWHAALPRPQGRLHRLPSPPTAGLARALSFGDPVASAKLGMLWLQAFDTQAGSRIPLRSLNYAEVSAWLTLFLALDPRAQYPLLAASRLYAEVTDDARSRQMLELVATEFARDPARRWPWLAHAVYIARHKLKDRALALRYSEQLASAKAPNIPHWAKQLNIFVLEDMGEVEAAKILLGGLLASGQISDPHEQQFLTQRLGELENKAKRGIW
;
A
#
# COMPACT_ATOMS: atom_id res chain seq x y z
N MET A 1 -2.80 7.84 47.21
CA MET A 1 -1.85 8.52 46.35
C MET A 1 -0.47 8.28 46.94
N PRO A 2 0.51 7.74 46.21
CA PRO A 2 1.87 7.59 46.71
C PRO A 2 2.44 9.00 46.93
N ALA A 3 2.96 9.25 48.14
CA ALA A 3 3.60 10.51 48.49
C ALA A 3 4.86 10.71 47.63
N VAL A 4 4.89 11.78 46.87
CA VAL A 4 6.09 12.17 46.07
C VAL A 4 7.18 12.56 47.09
N ARG A 5 8.27 11.77 47.15
CA ARG A 5 9.41 12.09 48.01
C ARG A 5 10.09 13.36 47.49
N PRO A 6 10.39 14.35 48.40
CA PRO A 6 11.08 15.56 47.99
C PRO A 6 12.49 15.23 47.52
N VAL A 7 12.97 15.98 46.52
CA VAL A 7 14.27 15.76 45.88
C VAL A 7 15.45 15.88 46.88
N ASN A 8 15.23 16.58 47.99
CA ASN A 8 16.24 16.79 49.05
C ASN A 8 16.55 15.51 49.84
N ASP A 9 15.68 14.48 49.80
CA ASP A 9 15.87 13.21 50.51
C ASP A 9 16.74 12.20 49.72
N VAL A 10 17.22 12.59 48.55
CA VAL A 10 18.05 11.72 47.70
C VAL A 10 19.47 11.71 48.25
N PRO A 11 20.05 10.52 48.55
CA PRO A 11 21.44 10.43 49.03
C PRO A 11 22.43 11.09 48.05
N ARG A 12 23.35 11.88 48.55
CA ARG A 12 24.36 12.56 47.73
C ARG A 12 25.12 11.60 46.81
N GLY A 13 25.34 10.35 47.22
CA GLY A 13 25.94 9.30 46.40
C GLY A 13 25.21 9.00 45.10
N LEU A 14 23.88 9.08 45.10
CA LEU A 14 23.07 8.88 43.87
C LEU A 14 23.27 10.02 42.87
N TRP A 15 23.41 11.26 43.35
CA TRP A 15 23.73 12.43 42.50
C TRP A 15 25.10 12.29 41.85
N TRP A 16 26.10 11.83 42.61
CA TRP A 16 27.44 11.56 42.06
C TRP A 16 27.41 10.43 41.06
N ALA A 17 26.70 9.35 41.34
CA ALA A 17 26.53 8.23 40.39
C ALA A 17 25.86 8.70 39.10
N LEU A 18 24.78 9.53 39.18
CA LEU A 18 24.12 10.10 38.02
C LEU A 18 25.07 10.98 37.20
N LEU A 19 25.83 11.89 37.86
CA LEU A 19 26.79 12.73 37.18
C LEU A 19 27.88 11.92 36.46
N VAL A 20 28.40 10.88 37.10
CA VAL A 20 29.36 9.96 36.47
C VAL A 20 28.77 9.25 35.28
N CYS A 21 27.55 8.73 35.39
CA CYS A 21 26.85 8.07 34.26
C CYS A 21 26.64 9.06 33.09
N VAL A 22 26.21 10.29 33.37
CA VAL A 22 26.02 11.31 32.34
C VAL A 22 27.36 11.69 31.70
N ALA A 23 28.41 11.87 32.48
CA ALA A 23 29.74 12.17 31.97
C ALA A 23 30.28 11.03 31.08
N LEU A 24 30.10 9.77 31.51
CA LEU A 24 30.47 8.58 30.72
C LEU A 24 29.66 8.50 29.42
N GLN A 25 28.38 8.82 29.48
CA GLN A 25 27.51 8.81 28.28
C GLN A 25 27.95 9.90 27.29
N ILE A 26 28.26 11.12 27.78
CA ILE A 26 28.76 12.20 26.94
C ILE A 26 30.12 11.82 26.34
N ALA A 27 31.02 11.28 27.14
CA ALA A 27 32.35 10.84 26.67
C ALA A 27 32.22 9.72 25.62
N TRP A 28 31.33 8.76 25.85
CA TRP A 28 31.02 7.69 24.90
C TRP A 28 30.49 8.24 23.58
N HIS A 29 29.52 9.15 23.61
CA HIS A 29 29.00 9.77 22.40
C HIS A 29 30.03 10.66 21.68
N ALA A 30 30.92 11.32 22.42
CA ALA A 30 31.99 12.12 21.82
C ALA A 30 33.11 11.26 21.19
N ALA A 31 33.36 10.08 21.76
CA ALA A 31 34.36 9.13 21.25
C ALA A 31 33.85 8.29 20.06
N LEU A 32 32.51 8.13 19.91
CA LEU A 32 31.96 7.42 18.78
C LEU A 32 32.13 8.24 17.49
N PRO A 33 32.67 7.65 16.42
CA PRO A 33 32.73 8.33 15.14
C PRO A 33 31.28 8.69 14.75
N ARG A 34 31.06 9.97 14.40
CA ARG A 34 29.75 10.42 13.91
C ARG A 34 29.36 9.52 12.76
N PRO A 35 28.16 8.93 12.77
CA PRO A 35 27.70 8.09 11.67
C PRO A 35 27.77 8.95 10.41
N GLN A 36 28.77 8.68 9.58
CA GLN A 36 28.80 9.25 8.24
C GLN A 36 27.63 8.60 7.49
N GLY A 37 26.72 9.42 6.99
CA GLY A 37 25.56 8.96 6.25
C GLY A 37 25.99 8.28 4.95
N ARG A 38 26.50 7.05 5.05
CA ARG A 38 26.68 6.19 3.90
C ARG A 38 25.29 5.72 3.50
N LEU A 39 24.81 6.20 2.36
CA LEU A 39 23.58 5.72 1.77
C LEU A 39 23.73 4.20 1.49
N HIS A 40 23.21 3.39 2.39
CA HIS A 40 23.15 1.96 2.14
C HIS A 40 22.09 1.71 1.09
N ARG A 41 22.46 1.00 0.03
CA ARG A 41 21.49 0.53 -0.96
C ARG A 41 20.63 -0.55 -0.31
N LEU A 42 19.35 -0.59 -0.65
CA LEU A 42 18.47 -1.66 -0.21
C LEU A 42 19.02 -3.00 -0.73
N PRO A 43 19.38 -3.94 0.16
CA PRO A 43 19.90 -5.24 -0.27
C PRO A 43 18.81 -6.07 -0.93
N SER A 44 19.20 -7.02 -1.76
CA SER A 44 18.28 -8.01 -2.30
C SER A 44 17.75 -8.94 -1.20
N PRO A 45 16.46 -9.28 -1.21
CA PRO A 45 15.90 -10.17 -0.21
C PRO A 45 16.45 -11.60 -0.33
N PRO A 46 16.51 -12.34 0.78
CA PRO A 46 16.82 -13.75 0.74
C PRO A 46 15.69 -14.54 0.05
N THR A 47 15.94 -15.78 -0.33
CA THR A 47 14.87 -16.68 -0.81
C THR A 47 13.83 -16.92 0.28
N ALA A 48 12.57 -17.15 -0.10
CA ALA A 48 11.49 -17.41 0.86
C ALA A 48 11.78 -18.63 1.77
N GLY A 49 12.47 -19.65 1.24
CA GLY A 49 12.90 -20.82 2.02
C GLY A 49 13.90 -20.44 3.13
N LEU A 50 14.93 -19.67 2.77
CA LEU A 50 15.92 -19.19 3.74
C LEU A 50 15.29 -18.25 4.77
N ALA A 51 14.42 -17.32 4.32
CA ALA A 51 13.71 -16.41 5.23
C ALA A 51 12.84 -17.18 6.24
N ARG A 52 12.14 -18.24 5.81
CA ARG A 52 11.38 -19.12 6.73
C ARG A 52 12.28 -19.86 7.70
N ALA A 53 13.42 -20.38 7.25
CA ALA A 53 14.37 -21.05 8.13
C ALA A 53 14.91 -20.09 9.21
N LEU A 54 15.17 -18.82 8.83
CA LEU A 54 15.67 -17.79 9.75
C LEU A 54 14.57 -17.17 10.63
N SER A 55 13.30 -17.52 10.43
CA SER A 55 12.17 -16.98 11.22
C SER A 55 12.00 -17.63 12.60
N PHE A 56 12.85 -18.58 12.96
CA PHE A 56 12.78 -19.29 14.26
C PHE A 56 11.38 -19.86 14.59
N GLY A 57 10.64 -20.28 13.56
CA GLY A 57 9.31 -20.86 13.70
C GLY A 57 8.16 -19.84 13.62
N ASP A 58 8.43 -18.54 13.58
CA ASP A 58 7.39 -17.50 13.40
C ASP A 58 7.65 -16.62 12.16
N PRO A 59 7.24 -17.09 10.97
CA PRO A 59 7.39 -16.33 9.74
C PRO A 59 6.51 -15.06 9.71
N VAL A 60 5.39 -15.04 10.45
CA VAL A 60 4.50 -13.88 10.53
C VAL A 60 5.17 -12.72 11.28
N ALA A 61 5.77 -13.02 12.44
CA ALA A 61 6.54 -12.02 13.17
C ALA A 61 7.72 -11.49 12.33
N SER A 62 8.43 -12.37 11.64
CA SER A 62 9.54 -12.00 10.76
C SER A 62 9.08 -11.10 9.61
N ALA A 63 7.93 -11.38 8.99
CA ALA A 63 7.34 -10.52 7.97
C ALA A 63 7.01 -9.12 8.51
N LYS A 64 6.41 -9.03 9.70
CA LYS A 64 6.07 -7.74 10.33
C LYS A 64 7.31 -6.93 10.70
N LEU A 65 8.31 -7.56 11.30
CA LEU A 65 9.58 -6.90 11.63
C LEU A 65 10.31 -6.44 10.35
N GLY A 66 10.30 -7.28 9.31
CA GLY A 66 10.85 -6.92 8.00
C GLY A 66 10.13 -5.73 7.37
N MET A 67 8.81 -5.63 7.48
CA MET A 67 8.05 -4.46 7.03
C MET A 67 8.44 -3.20 7.78
N LEU A 68 8.58 -3.25 9.11
CA LEU A 68 9.06 -2.11 9.90
C LEU A 68 10.47 -1.69 9.50
N TRP A 69 11.36 -2.67 9.30
CA TRP A 69 12.70 -2.39 8.82
C TRP A 69 12.70 -1.74 7.43
N LEU A 70 11.92 -2.25 6.48
CA LEU A 70 11.82 -1.69 5.13
C LEU A 70 11.30 -0.24 5.16
N GLN A 71 10.32 0.05 6.01
CA GLN A 71 9.79 1.40 6.17
C GLN A 71 10.78 2.36 6.82
N ALA A 72 11.57 1.88 7.79
CA ALA A 72 12.61 2.67 8.41
C ALA A 72 13.83 2.87 7.50
N PHE A 73 13.89 2.21 6.35
CA PHE A 73 15.05 2.22 5.47
C PHE A 73 15.28 3.59 4.80
N ASP A 74 14.24 4.41 4.67
CA ASP A 74 14.35 5.79 4.17
C ASP A 74 14.97 6.75 5.19
N THR A 75 15.01 6.36 6.48
CA THR A 75 15.58 7.15 7.57
C THR A 75 16.81 6.44 8.11
N GLN A 76 17.97 6.71 7.53
CA GLN A 76 19.25 6.17 7.98
C GLN A 76 19.96 7.17 8.89
N ALA A 77 20.85 6.68 9.77
CA ALA A 77 21.61 7.54 10.68
C ALA A 77 22.37 8.64 9.93
N GLY A 78 22.01 9.91 10.18
CA GLY A 78 22.62 11.06 9.54
C GLY A 78 22.17 11.36 8.11
N SER A 79 21.20 10.63 7.56
CA SER A 79 20.73 10.84 6.20
C SER A 79 19.24 10.43 6.06
N ARG A 80 18.50 11.22 5.27
CA ARG A 80 17.15 10.89 4.86
C ARG A 80 17.15 10.55 3.37
N ILE A 81 16.77 9.32 3.02
CA ILE A 81 16.71 8.88 1.64
C ILE A 81 15.28 9.13 1.14
N PRO A 82 15.05 9.95 0.11
CA PRO A 82 13.73 10.08 -0.47
C PRO A 82 13.24 8.72 -0.99
N LEU A 83 12.00 8.34 -0.71
CA LEU A 83 11.40 7.08 -1.19
C LEU A 83 11.59 6.87 -2.70
N ARG A 84 11.54 7.96 -3.48
CA ARG A 84 11.79 7.95 -4.92
C ARG A 84 13.21 7.52 -5.34
N SER A 85 14.18 7.50 -4.43
CA SER A 85 15.57 7.10 -4.74
C SER A 85 15.85 5.63 -4.42
N LEU A 86 14.91 4.92 -3.79
CA LEU A 86 15.03 3.49 -3.55
C LEU A 86 15.00 2.70 -4.86
N ASN A 87 15.64 1.53 -4.86
CA ASN A 87 15.50 0.57 -5.95
C ASN A 87 14.15 -0.15 -5.84
N TYR A 88 13.22 0.18 -6.70
CA TYR A 88 11.85 -0.36 -6.66
C TYR A 88 11.77 -1.84 -7.04
N ALA A 89 12.74 -2.37 -7.77
CA ALA A 89 12.85 -3.81 -7.98
C ALA A 89 13.10 -4.55 -6.66
N GLU A 90 14.00 -4.02 -5.83
CA GLU A 90 14.27 -4.58 -4.50
C GLU A 90 13.10 -4.36 -3.54
N VAL A 91 12.46 -3.18 -3.56
CA VAL A 91 11.26 -2.92 -2.75
C VAL A 91 10.16 -3.93 -3.11
N SER A 92 9.89 -4.14 -4.40
CA SER A 92 8.92 -5.13 -4.88
C SER A 92 9.26 -6.54 -4.42
N ALA A 93 10.53 -6.93 -4.51
CA ALA A 93 11.00 -8.23 -4.08
C ALA A 93 10.84 -8.45 -2.57
N TRP A 94 11.14 -7.44 -1.74
CA TRP A 94 10.92 -7.49 -0.30
C TRP A 94 9.43 -7.60 0.06
N LEU A 95 8.56 -6.80 -0.57
CA LEU A 95 7.12 -6.87 -0.33
C LEU A 95 6.56 -8.25 -0.72
N THR A 96 7.03 -8.81 -1.84
CA THR A 96 6.68 -10.18 -2.27
C THR A 96 7.14 -11.23 -1.26
N LEU A 97 8.36 -11.09 -0.73
CA LEU A 97 8.87 -11.98 0.33
C LEU A 97 7.99 -11.92 1.58
N PHE A 98 7.60 -10.72 2.04
CA PHE A 98 6.76 -10.58 3.22
C PHE A 98 5.38 -11.22 3.02
N LEU A 99 4.80 -11.10 1.82
CA LEU A 99 3.57 -11.80 1.46
C LEU A 99 3.74 -13.33 1.36
N ALA A 100 4.94 -13.81 1.00
CA ALA A 100 5.24 -15.24 1.01
C ALA A 100 5.41 -15.78 2.44
N LEU A 101 5.89 -14.97 3.39
CA LEU A 101 6.01 -15.33 4.81
C LEU A 101 4.66 -15.23 5.54
N ASP A 102 3.86 -14.21 5.23
CA ASP A 102 2.50 -14.03 5.74
C ASP A 102 1.52 -13.77 4.58
N PRO A 103 0.95 -14.82 3.98
CA PRO A 103 0.01 -14.68 2.84
C PRO A 103 -1.29 -13.93 3.18
N ARG A 104 -1.62 -13.80 4.47
CA ARG A 104 -2.81 -13.08 4.92
C ARG A 104 -2.55 -11.59 5.19
N ALA A 105 -1.30 -11.16 5.20
CA ALA A 105 -0.94 -9.78 5.43
C ALA A 105 -1.54 -8.85 4.38
N GLN A 106 -2.13 -7.75 4.85
CA GLN A 106 -2.65 -6.68 3.99
C GLN A 106 -1.66 -5.52 3.87
N TYR A 107 -0.81 -5.39 4.88
CA TYR A 107 0.06 -4.23 5.03
C TYR A 107 1.11 -4.08 3.92
N PRO A 108 1.74 -5.14 3.38
CA PRO A 108 2.66 -4.99 2.24
C PRO A 108 1.98 -4.40 1.01
N LEU A 109 0.72 -4.75 0.74
CA LEU A 109 -0.04 -4.21 -0.40
C LEU A 109 -0.56 -2.80 -0.13
N LEU A 110 -0.92 -2.48 1.11
CA LEU A 110 -1.20 -1.11 1.53
C LEU A 110 0.04 -0.24 1.29
N ALA A 111 1.22 -0.68 1.72
CA ALA A 111 2.46 0.06 1.51
C ALA A 111 2.78 0.21 0.01
N ALA A 112 2.61 -0.84 -0.79
CA ALA A 112 2.80 -0.79 -2.24
C ALA A 112 1.90 0.26 -2.89
N SER A 113 0.58 0.21 -2.59
CA SER A 113 -0.41 1.05 -3.27
C SER A 113 -0.50 2.47 -2.72
N ARG A 114 -0.25 2.70 -1.43
CA ARG A 114 -0.47 4.02 -0.78
C ARG A 114 0.78 4.74 -0.32
N LEU A 115 1.93 4.07 -0.28
CA LEU A 115 3.18 4.68 0.10
C LEU A 115 4.13 4.73 -1.09
N TYR A 116 4.47 3.56 -1.63
CA TYR A 116 5.44 3.47 -2.71
C TYR A 116 4.89 3.86 -4.08
N ALA A 117 3.60 3.66 -4.36
CA ALA A 117 2.97 4.12 -5.60
C ALA A 117 2.68 5.63 -5.62
N GLU A 118 2.72 6.33 -4.46
CA GLU A 118 2.45 7.77 -4.36
C GLU A 118 3.66 8.66 -4.68
N VAL A 119 4.81 8.09 -5.07
CA VAL A 119 5.97 8.87 -5.50
C VAL A 119 5.72 9.61 -6.83
N THR A 120 6.52 10.64 -7.09
CA THR A 120 6.39 11.48 -8.30
C THR A 120 6.91 10.80 -9.58
N ASP A 121 7.50 9.61 -9.48
CA ASP A 121 8.02 8.84 -10.60
C ASP A 121 6.98 7.82 -11.08
N ASP A 122 6.43 8.07 -12.26
CA ASP A 122 5.35 7.25 -12.84
C ASP A 122 5.78 5.81 -13.13
N ALA A 123 7.02 5.58 -13.54
CA ALA A 123 7.53 4.23 -13.82
C ALA A 123 7.55 3.39 -12.54
N ARG A 124 8.00 3.96 -11.44
CA ARG A 124 8.02 3.32 -10.12
C ARG A 124 6.62 3.12 -9.57
N SER A 125 5.75 4.12 -9.74
CA SER A 125 4.33 3.97 -9.39
C SER A 125 3.71 2.79 -10.13
N ARG A 126 3.89 2.68 -11.46
CA ARG A 126 3.42 1.55 -12.27
C ARG A 126 3.95 0.21 -11.75
N GLN A 127 5.24 0.13 -11.41
CA GLN A 127 5.84 -1.10 -10.89
C GLN A 127 5.15 -1.57 -9.60
N MET A 128 4.81 -0.65 -8.69
CA MET A 128 4.08 -1.00 -7.48
C MET A 128 2.64 -1.43 -7.75
N LEU A 129 1.96 -0.77 -8.69
CA LEU A 129 0.61 -1.16 -9.09
C LEU A 129 0.57 -2.52 -9.77
N GLU A 130 1.58 -2.88 -10.58
CA GLU A 130 1.73 -4.22 -11.15
C GLU A 130 1.94 -5.29 -10.08
N LEU A 131 2.73 -5.00 -9.05
CA LEU A 131 2.84 -5.89 -7.90
C LEU A 131 1.47 -6.13 -7.26
N VAL A 132 0.69 -5.07 -7.03
CA VAL A 132 -0.66 -5.18 -6.46
C VAL A 132 -1.57 -6.03 -7.34
N ALA A 133 -1.57 -5.82 -8.66
CA ALA A 133 -2.38 -6.57 -9.61
C ALA A 133 -1.99 -8.06 -9.66
N THR A 134 -0.69 -8.35 -9.66
CA THR A 134 -0.15 -9.71 -9.62
C THR A 134 -0.58 -10.44 -8.34
N GLU A 135 -0.47 -9.76 -7.23
CA GLU A 135 -0.83 -10.32 -5.94
C GLU A 135 -2.35 -10.46 -5.77
N PHE A 136 -3.15 -9.54 -6.32
CA PHE A 136 -4.61 -9.67 -6.37
C PHE A 136 -5.02 -10.97 -7.09
N ALA A 137 -4.39 -11.29 -8.22
CA ALA A 137 -4.71 -12.52 -8.97
C ALA A 137 -4.51 -13.80 -8.14
N ARG A 138 -3.62 -13.79 -7.13
CA ARG A 138 -3.38 -14.92 -6.22
C ARG A 138 -4.44 -15.08 -5.13
N ASP A 139 -4.99 -13.97 -4.63
CA ASP A 139 -6.02 -13.96 -3.58
C ASP A 139 -6.99 -12.78 -3.76
N PRO A 140 -7.90 -12.86 -4.74
CA PRO A 140 -8.85 -11.79 -5.02
C PRO A 140 -9.72 -11.43 -3.82
N ALA A 141 -10.08 -12.44 -3.02
CA ALA A 141 -10.98 -12.26 -1.89
C ALA A 141 -10.43 -11.31 -0.81
N ARG A 142 -9.12 -11.31 -0.57
CA ARG A 142 -8.50 -10.44 0.44
C ARG A 142 -7.89 -9.18 -0.15
N ARG A 143 -7.49 -9.21 -1.43
CA ARG A 143 -6.61 -8.18 -2.02
C ARG A 143 -7.33 -7.19 -2.91
N TRP A 144 -8.64 -7.35 -3.10
CA TRP A 144 -9.46 -6.45 -3.92
C TRP A 144 -9.37 -4.96 -3.52
N PRO A 145 -9.27 -4.58 -2.21
CA PRO A 145 -9.21 -3.16 -1.86
C PRO A 145 -7.98 -2.45 -2.45
N TRP A 146 -6.87 -3.18 -2.52
CA TRP A 146 -5.61 -2.64 -3.04
C TRP A 146 -5.64 -2.52 -4.55
N LEU A 147 -6.28 -3.46 -5.26
CA LEU A 147 -6.48 -3.32 -6.70
C LEU A 147 -7.48 -2.22 -7.03
N ALA A 148 -8.56 -2.05 -6.26
CA ALA A 148 -9.47 -0.92 -6.42
C ALA A 148 -8.74 0.42 -6.23
N HIS A 149 -7.84 0.50 -5.25
CA HIS A 149 -6.99 1.68 -5.08
C HIS A 149 -6.00 1.85 -6.25
N ALA A 150 -5.47 0.76 -6.79
CA ALA A 150 -4.60 0.81 -7.97
C ALA A 150 -5.33 1.36 -9.21
N VAL A 151 -6.62 1.04 -9.40
CA VAL A 151 -7.47 1.66 -10.44
C VAL A 151 -7.53 3.17 -10.24
N TYR A 152 -7.75 3.62 -8.99
CA TYR A 152 -7.79 5.05 -8.68
C TYR A 152 -6.47 5.76 -9.02
N ILE A 153 -5.33 5.20 -8.62
CA ILE A 153 -4.00 5.77 -8.92
C ILE A 153 -3.74 5.79 -10.43
N ALA A 154 -4.03 4.70 -11.14
CA ALA A 154 -3.85 4.63 -12.59
C ALA A 154 -4.69 5.69 -13.31
N ARG A 155 -5.95 5.86 -12.89
CA ARG A 155 -6.90 6.82 -13.48
C ARG A 155 -6.53 8.26 -13.20
N HIS A 156 -6.31 8.62 -11.93
CA HIS A 156 -6.24 10.02 -11.51
C HIS A 156 -4.81 10.57 -11.43
N LYS A 157 -3.85 9.76 -10.96
CA LYS A 157 -2.47 10.18 -10.81
C LYS A 157 -1.65 9.95 -12.08
N LEU A 158 -1.64 8.72 -12.57
CA LEU A 158 -0.88 8.36 -13.77
C LEU A 158 -1.58 8.81 -15.06
N LYS A 159 -2.88 9.13 -14.99
CA LYS A 159 -3.74 9.46 -16.14
C LYS A 159 -3.66 8.40 -17.25
N ASP A 160 -3.38 7.15 -16.86
CA ASP A 160 -3.29 6.00 -17.73
C ASP A 160 -4.60 5.23 -17.72
N ARG A 161 -5.48 5.62 -18.63
CA ARG A 161 -6.81 5.04 -18.75
C ARG A 161 -6.77 3.56 -19.13
N ALA A 162 -5.82 3.17 -19.99
CA ALA A 162 -5.67 1.77 -20.41
C ALA A 162 -5.27 0.88 -19.21
N LEU A 163 -4.35 1.36 -18.38
CA LEU A 163 -3.94 0.67 -17.15
C LEU A 163 -5.10 0.58 -16.15
N ALA A 164 -5.85 1.68 -15.97
CA ALA A 164 -7.02 1.73 -15.10
C ALA A 164 -8.10 0.75 -15.58
N LEU A 165 -8.35 0.68 -16.88
CA LEU A 165 -9.31 -0.27 -17.48
C LEU A 165 -8.88 -1.72 -17.20
N ARG A 166 -7.65 -2.07 -17.49
CA ARG A 166 -7.11 -3.42 -17.24
C ARG A 166 -7.29 -3.86 -15.79
N TYR A 167 -6.99 -2.98 -14.81
CA TYR A 167 -7.16 -3.31 -13.38
C TYR A 167 -8.64 -3.40 -12.98
N SER A 168 -9.49 -2.53 -13.52
CA SER A 168 -10.92 -2.57 -13.22
C SER A 168 -11.62 -3.80 -13.85
N GLU A 169 -11.18 -4.26 -15.02
CA GLU A 169 -11.65 -5.52 -15.63
C GLU A 169 -11.24 -6.73 -14.81
N GLN A 170 -10.02 -6.74 -14.23
CA GLN A 170 -9.61 -7.80 -13.31
C GLN A 170 -10.51 -7.85 -12.07
N LEU A 171 -10.91 -6.69 -11.52
CA LEU A 171 -11.88 -6.64 -10.42
C LEU A 171 -13.25 -7.15 -10.83
N ALA A 172 -13.76 -6.71 -11.99
CA ALA A 172 -15.09 -7.08 -12.48
C ALA A 172 -15.20 -8.57 -12.77
N SER A 173 -14.16 -9.19 -13.33
CA SER A 173 -14.13 -10.61 -13.67
C SER A 173 -13.86 -11.54 -12.49
N ALA A 174 -13.43 -11.01 -11.33
CA ALA A 174 -13.08 -11.83 -10.18
C ALA A 174 -14.29 -12.52 -9.56
N LYS A 175 -14.19 -13.85 -9.40
CA LYS A 175 -15.26 -14.71 -8.84
C LYS A 175 -15.19 -14.80 -7.30
N ALA A 176 -14.88 -13.70 -6.61
CA ALA A 176 -14.85 -13.67 -5.16
C ALA A 176 -16.13 -13.02 -4.61
N PRO A 177 -16.87 -13.69 -3.71
CA PRO A 177 -18.20 -13.23 -3.27
C PRO A 177 -18.13 -12.00 -2.36
N ASN A 178 -17.00 -11.74 -1.73
CA ASN A 178 -16.80 -10.61 -0.82
C ASN A 178 -16.29 -9.34 -1.52
N ILE A 179 -16.12 -9.35 -2.84
CA ILE A 179 -15.84 -8.13 -3.58
C ILE A 179 -17.16 -7.38 -3.74
N PRO A 180 -17.29 -6.16 -3.18
CA PRO A 180 -18.52 -5.40 -3.25
C PRO A 180 -18.84 -4.98 -4.69
N HIS A 181 -20.12 -4.82 -4.99
CA HIS A 181 -20.57 -4.48 -6.34
C HIS A 181 -19.93 -3.18 -6.85
N TRP A 182 -19.83 -2.16 -6.02
CA TRP A 182 -19.22 -0.90 -6.44
C TRP A 182 -17.76 -1.06 -6.93
N ALA A 183 -17.00 -2.00 -6.35
CA ALA A 183 -15.62 -2.26 -6.80
C ALA A 183 -15.58 -2.95 -8.15
N LYS A 184 -16.54 -3.85 -8.42
CA LYS A 184 -16.70 -4.51 -9.72
C LYS A 184 -17.21 -3.54 -10.81
N GLN A 185 -17.88 -2.48 -10.40
CA GLN A 185 -18.42 -1.45 -11.32
C GLN A 185 -17.40 -0.39 -11.74
N LEU A 186 -16.20 -0.39 -11.15
CA LEU A 186 -15.17 0.61 -11.48
C LEU A 186 -14.84 0.65 -12.97
N ASN A 187 -14.94 -0.47 -13.68
CA ASN A 187 -14.72 -0.54 -15.12
C ASN A 187 -15.72 0.30 -15.93
N ILE A 188 -16.97 0.41 -15.49
CA ILE A 188 -18.00 1.24 -16.12
C ILE A 188 -17.57 2.71 -16.11
N PHE A 189 -17.11 3.19 -14.93
CA PHE A 189 -16.65 4.59 -14.79
C PHE A 189 -15.35 4.86 -15.53
N VAL A 190 -14.47 3.87 -15.65
CA VAL A 190 -13.24 4.01 -16.44
C VAL A 190 -13.56 4.08 -17.93
N LEU A 191 -14.48 3.25 -18.44
CA LEU A 191 -14.93 3.28 -19.83
C LEU A 191 -15.60 4.62 -20.15
N GLU A 192 -16.41 5.14 -19.24
CA GLU A 192 -17.01 6.46 -19.42
C GLU A 192 -15.96 7.56 -19.57
N ASP A 193 -14.92 7.55 -18.73
CA ASP A 193 -13.80 8.52 -18.82
C ASP A 193 -12.98 8.37 -20.11
N MET A 194 -13.00 7.20 -20.72
CA MET A 194 -12.36 6.94 -22.01
C MET A 194 -13.19 7.45 -23.20
N GLY A 195 -14.45 7.82 -22.94
CA GLY A 195 -15.41 8.15 -23.99
C GLY A 195 -16.13 6.92 -24.58
N GLU A 196 -15.87 5.72 -24.03
CA GLU A 196 -16.50 4.46 -24.44
C GLU A 196 -17.93 4.32 -23.88
N VAL A 197 -18.76 5.33 -24.18
CA VAL A 197 -20.09 5.52 -23.58
C VAL A 197 -21.02 4.33 -23.88
N GLU A 198 -20.97 3.78 -25.10
CA GLU A 198 -21.79 2.64 -25.47
C GLU A 198 -21.40 1.36 -24.70
N ALA A 199 -20.10 1.12 -24.54
CA ALA A 199 -19.62 -0.01 -23.73
C ALA A 199 -20.03 0.15 -22.25
N ALA A 200 -19.89 1.35 -21.70
CA ALA A 200 -20.33 1.66 -20.34
C ALA A 200 -21.84 1.44 -20.16
N LYS A 201 -22.67 1.86 -21.13
CA LYS A 201 -24.13 1.65 -21.14
C LYS A 201 -24.50 0.18 -21.13
N ILE A 202 -23.88 -0.62 -22.01
CA ILE A 202 -24.15 -2.05 -22.12
C ILE A 202 -23.85 -2.75 -20.79
N LEU A 203 -22.71 -2.47 -20.18
CA LEU A 203 -22.34 -3.04 -18.90
C LEU A 203 -23.28 -2.62 -17.78
N LEU A 204 -23.62 -1.33 -17.72
CA LEU A 204 -24.51 -0.79 -16.69
C LEU A 204 -25.93 -1.33 -16.83
N GLY A 205 -26.46 -1.37 -18.05
CA GLY A 205 -27.78 -1.95 -18.35
C GLY A 205 -27.84 -3.45 -18.02
N GLY A 206 -26.81 -4.21 -18.39
CA GLY A 206 -26.67 -5.61 -18.04
C GLY A 206 -26.62 -5.86 -16.54
N LEU A 207 -25.90 -5.01 -15.80
CA LEU A 207 -25.82 -5.09 -14.34
C LEU A 207 -27.18 -4.82 -13.68
N LEU A 208 -27.91 -3.79 -14.10
CA LEU A 208 -29.27 -3.50 -13.61
C LEU A 208 -30.24 -4.63 -13.93
N ALA A 209 -30.15 -5.20 -15.14
CA ALA A 209 -31.00 -6.31 -15.57
C ALA A 209 -30.71 -7.62 -14.83
N SER A 210 -29.50 -7.79 -14.31
CA SER A 210 -29.08 -9.03 -13.61
C SER A 210 -29.78 -9.24 -12.27
N GLY A 211 -30.36 -8.17 -11.67
CA GLY A 211 -31.00 -8.22 -10.35
C GLY A 211 -30.01 -8.47 -9.19
N GLN A 212 -28.71 -8.36 -9.44
CA GLN A 212 -27.68 -8.60 -8.41
C GLN A 212 -27.56 -7.45 -7.40
N ILE A 213 -28.11 -6.27 -7.72
CA ILE A 213 -28.08 -5.10 -6.85
C ILE A 213 -29.30 -5.15 -5.95
N SER A 214 -29.09 -5.39 -4.67
CA SER A 214 -30.13 -5.46 -3.65
C SER A 214 -30.37 -4.14 -2.91
N ASP A 215 -29.43 -3.21 -2.95
CA ASP A 215 -29.56 -1.90 -2.32
C ASP A 215 -30.39 -0.95 -3.21
N PRO A 216 -31.57 -0.47 -2.74
CA PRO A 216 -32.42 0.46 -3.50
C PRO A 216 -31.71 1.78 -3.87
N HIS A 217 -30.84 2.30 -3.00
CA HIS A 217 -30.11 3.54 -3.26
C HIS A 217 -29.08 3.35 -4.38
N GLU A 218 -28.34 2.24 -4.35
CA GLU A 218 -27.41 1.86 -5.40
C GLU A 218 -28.14 1.66 -6.72
N GLN A 219 -29.27 0.97 -6.72
CA GLN A 219 -30.10 0.75 -7.91
C GLN A 219 -30.60 2.07 -8.49
N GLN A 220 -31.11 2.99 -7.66
CA GLN A 220 -31.54 4.31 -8.11
C GLN A 220 -30.41 5.12 -8.71
N PHE A 221 -29.25 5.14 -8.06
CA PHE A 221 -28.05 5.84 -8.56
C PHE A 221 -27.63 5.32 -9.93
N LEU A 222 -27.55 4.00 -10.11
CA LEU A 222 -27.14 3.38 -11.37
C LEU A 222 -28.18 3.58 -12.48
N THR A 223 -29.48 3.58 -12.14
CA THR A 223 -30.56 3.88 -13.09
C THR A 223 -30.47 5.32 -13.58
N GLN A 224 -30.26 6.27 -12.68
CA GLN A 224 -30.03 7.66 -13.04
C GLN A 224 -28.81 7.79 -13.93
N ARG A 225 -27.71 7.11 -13.59
CA ARG A 225 -26.46 7.13 -14.36
C ARG A 225 -26.64 6.57 -15.77
N LEU A 226 -27.40 5.51 -15.93
CA LEU A 226 -27.76 4.95 -17.24
C LEU A 226 -28.48 6.00 -18.09
N GLY A 227 -29.46 6.71 -17.54
CA GLY A 227 -30.16 7.79 -18.23
C GLY A 227 -29.25 8.94 -18.65
N GLU A 228 -28.25 9.29 -17.82
CA GLU A 228 -27.24 10.29 -18.17
C GLU A 228 -26.35 9.83 -19.34
N LEU A 229 -25.92 8.57 -19.35
CA LEU A 229 -25.13 7.98 -20.45
C LEU A 229 -25.93 7.92 -21.75
N GLU A 230 -27.21 7.55 -21.69
CA GLU A 230 -28.11 7.57 -22.85
C GLU A 230 -28.26 8.99 -23.45
N ASN A 231 -28.40 9.98 -22.59
CA ASN A 231 -28.48 11.39 -23.01
C ASN A 231 -27.16 11.89 -23.61
N LYS A 232 -26.01 11.50 -23.07
CA LYS A 232 -24.69 11.80 -23.66
C LYS A 232 -24.55 11.18 -25.04
N ALA A 233 -24.90 9.88 -25.18
CA ALA A 233 -24.85 9.19 -26.45
C ALA A 233 -25.72 9.88 -27.53
N LYS A 234 -26.95 10.30 -27.18
CA LYS A 234 -27.85 11.01 -28.09
C LYS A 234 -27.33 12.38 -28.51
N ARG A 235 -26.56 13.07 -27.66
CA ARG A 235 -26.02 14.42 -27.94
C ARG A 235 -24.70 14.37 -28.70
N GLY A 236 -24.08 13.22 -28.94
CA GLY A 236 -22.79 13.08 -29.60
C GLY A 236 -21.63 13.78 -28.86
N ILE A 237 -21.76 13.99 -27.55
CA ILE A 237 -20.74 14.63 -26.70
C ILE A 237 -19.82 13.50 -26.20
N TRP A 238 -18.66 13.41 -26.86
CA TRP A 238 -17.59 12.45 -26.56
C TRP A 238 -16.48 13.08 -25.71
#